data_cab052e41330b83933d1602eea196e75
#
_entry.id   cab052e41330b83933d1602eea196e75
#
_cell.length_a   1.000
_cell.length_b   1.000
_cell.length_c   1.000
_cell.angle_alpha   90.00
_cell.angle_beta   90.00
_cell.angle_gamma   90.00
#
_symmetry.space_group_name_H-M   'P 1'
#
loop_
_entity.id
_entity.type
_entity.pdbx_description
1 polymer ?
#
loop_
_entity_poly.entity_id
_entity_poly.type
_entity_poly.pdbx_seq_one_letter_code
_entity_poly.pdbx_strand_id
1 'polypeptide(L)'
;MSAINPEIFSVFSQLDEDQTVPKNVKLKLKDTITILQEEDKDMAFRIDKALEGLDELCEDSNIPNYTKTQLWNLVSLLESLK
;
A
#
# COMPACT_ATOMS: atom_id res chain seq x y z
N MET A 1 -15.52 4.88 -13.06
CA MET A 1 -14.09 5.01 -13.34
C MET A 1 -13.32 5.17 -12.04
N SER A 2 -12.21 4.46 -11.91
CA SER A 2 -11.40 4.52 -10.69
C SER A 2 -10.64 5.83 -10.62
N ALA A 3 -10.64 6.46 -9.44
CA ALA A 3 -9.85 7.65 -9.18
C ALA A 3 -8.43 7.31 -8.73
N ILE A 4 -8.13 6.02 -8.59
CA ILE A 4 -6.83 5.58 -8.10
C ILE A 4 -5.82 5.54 -9.23
N ASN A 5 -4.66 6.15 -8.97
CA ASN A 5 -3.57 6.18 -9.94
C ASN A 5 -3.08 4.75 -10.22
N PRO A 6 -3.03 4.32 -11.50
CA PRO A 6 -2.54 2.99 -11.85
C PRO A 6 -1.12 2.70 -11.34
N GLU A 7 -0.32 3.74 -11.14
CA GLU A 7 1.04 3.59 -10.60
C GLU A 7 1.02 2.96 -9.21
N ILE A 8 -0.01 3.23 -8.43
CA ILE A 8 -0.17 2.65 -7.10
C ILE A 8 -0.24 1.12 -7.20
N PHE A 9 -1.08 0.62 -8.10
CA PHE A 9 -1.22 -0.82 -8.28
C PHE A 9 0.05 -1.44 -8.85
N SER A 10 0.78 -0.69 -9.68
CA SER A 10 2.05 -1.16 -10.22
C SER A 10 3.07 -1.41 -9.09
N VAL A 11 3.16 -0.49 -8.14
CA VAL A 11 4.07 -0.63 -7.00
C VAL A 11 3.64 -1.80 -6.12
N PHE A 12 2.33 -1.95 -5.86
CA PHE A 12 1.82 -3.09 -5.10
C PHE A 12 2.19 -4.41 -5.76
N SER A 13 2.04 -4.49 -7.08
CA SER A 13 2.39 -5.70 -7.83
C SER A 13 3.87 -6.04 -7.71
N GLN A 14 4.73 -5.03 -7.81
CA GLN A 14 6.17 -5.23 -7.67
C GLN A 14 6.50 -5.80 -6.30
N LEU A 15 5.89 -5.28 -5.26
CA LEU A 15 6.11 -5.77 -3.89
C LEU A 15 5.59 -7.19 -3.71
N ASP A 16 4.44 -7.49 -4.31
CA ASP A 16 3.85 -8.83 -4.21
C ASP A 16 4.71 -9.89 -4.90
N GLU A 17 5.40 -9.51 -5.97
CA GLU A 17 6.25 -10.42 -6.72
C GLU A 17 7.66 -10.54 -6.14
N ASP A 18 8.05 -9.64 -5.26
CA ASP A 18 9.38 -9.60 -4.69
C ASP A 18 9.54 -10.69 -3.63
N GLN A 19 10.44 -11.63 -3.88
CA GLN A 19 10.66 -12.76 -2.98
C GLN A 19 11.36 -12.36 -1.68
N THR A 20 11.95 -11.18 -1.63
CA THR A 20 12.61 -10.69 -0.41
C THR A 20 11.62 -10.06 0.56
N VAL A 21 10.40 -9.81 0.13
CA VAL A 21 9.35 -9.24 0.99
C VAL A 21 8.74 -10.36 1.84
N PRO A 22 8.72 -10.20 3.18
CA PRO A 22 8.14 -11.22 4.06
C PRO A 22 6.66 -11.46 3.75
N LYS A 23 6.22 -12.69 4.01
CA LYS A 23 4.85 -13.12 3.72
C LYS A 23 3.80 -12.27 4.44
N ASN A 24 4.05 -11.94 5.70
CA ASN A 24 3.12 -11.13 6.49
C ASN A 24 2.96 -9.73 5.91
N VAL A 25 4.03 -9.19 5.33
CA VAL A 25 3.97 -7.89 4.65
C VAL A 25 3.11 -7.99 3.41
N LYS A 26 3.28 -9.06 2.63
CA LYS A 26 2.47 -9.26 1.43
C LYS A 26 0.99 -9.39 1.74
N LEU A 27 0.66 -10.08 2.83
CA LEU A 27 -0.74 -10.21 3.26
C LEU A 27 -1.33 -8.86 3.63
N LYS A 28 -0.58 -8.05 4.35
CA LYS A 28 -1.02 -6.72 4.73
C LYS A 28 -1.22 -5.83 3.50
N LEU A 29 -0.33 -5.96 2.52
CA LEU A 29 -0.46 -5.21 1.27
C LEU A 29 -1.71 -5.61 0.50
N LYS A 30 -2.05 -6.90 0.48
CA LYS A 30 -3.27 -7.36 -0.17
C LYS A 30 -4.51 -6.80 0.52
N ASP A 31 -4.51 -6.76 1.85
CA ASP A 31 -5.59 -6.14 2.60
C ASP A 31 -5.74 -4.67 2.24
N THR A 32 -4.62 -3.98 2.11
CA THR A 32 -4.60 -2.56 1.76
C THR A 32 -5.20 -2.33 0.38
N ILE A 33 -4.83 -3.16 -0.59
CA ILE A 33 -5.40 -3.07 -1.94
C ILE A 33 -6.91 -3.29 -1.89
N THR A 34 -7.35 -4.30 -1.13
CA THR A 34 -8.76 -4.61 -1.00
C THR A 34 -9.54 -3.41 -0.46
N ILE A 35 -8.98 -2.75 0.55
CA ILE A 35 -9.61 -1.56 1.11
C ILE A 35 -9.74 -0.47 0.07
N LEU A 36 -8.69 -0.25 -0.72
CA LEU A 36 -8.70 0.78 -1.77
C LEU A 36 -9.73 0.48 -2.86
N GLN A 37 -10.08 -0.78 -3.06
CA GLN A 37 -11.04 -1.19 -4.09
C GLN A 37 -12.48 -1.26 -3.61
N GLU A 38 -12.75 -0.99 -2.34
CA GLU A 38 -14.10 -1.01 -1.79
C GLU A 38 -14.89 0.22 -2.23
N GLU A 39 -15.62 0.11 -3.31
CA GLU A 39 -16.34 1.23 -3.90
C GLU A 39 -17.49 1.77 -3.06
N ASP A 40 -17.97 1.00 -2.09
CA ASP A 40 -19.03 1.42 -1.19
C ASP A 40 -18.54 2.37 -0.09
N LYS A 41 -17.24 2.61 -0.01
CA LYS A 41 -16.64 3.52 0.96
C LYS A 41 -16.15 4.79 0.27
N ASP A 42 -16.16 5.91 1.00
CA ASP A 42 -15.58 7.16 0.49
C ASP A 42 -14.10 6.98 0.19
N MET A 43 -13.62 7.66 -0.84
CA MET A 43 -12.20 7.61 -1.19
C MET A 43 -11.33 8.09 -0.04
N ALA A 44 -11.74 9.15 0.67
CA ALA A 44 -10.97 9.64 1.81
C ALA A 44 -10.83 8.58 2.89
N PHE A 45 -11.90 7.85 3.17
CA PHE A 45 -11.87 6.77 4.15
C PHE A 45 -10.93 5.66 3.71
N ARG A 46 -11.01 5.27 2.44
CA ARG A 46 -10.15 4.21 1.89
C ARG A 46 -8.68 4.59 1.98
N ILE A 47 -8.37 5.81 1.62
CA ILE A 47 -6.99 6.30 1.64
C ILE A 47 -6.46 6.34 3.07
N ASP A 48 -7.26 6.85 4.02
CA ASP A 48 -6.84 6.92 5.41
C ASP A 48 -6.54 5.52 5.98
N LYS A 49 -7.39 4.55 5.68
CA LYS A 49 -7.18 3.18 6.14
C LYS A 49 -5.96 2.54 5.50
N ALA A 50 -5.75 2.79 4.22
CA ALA A 50 -4.58 2.28 3.52
C ALA A 50 -3.30 2.88 4.09
N LEU A 51 -3.28 4.19 4.34
CA LEU A 51 -2.13 4.85 4.93
C LEU A 51 -1.81 4.31 6.32
N GLU A 52 -2.84 4.07 7.12
CA GLU A 52 -2.68 3.49 8.45
C GLU A 52 -1.99 2.13 8.39
N GLY A 53 -2.43 1.28 7.47
CA GLY A 53 -1.81 -0.04 7.29
C GLY A 53 -0.37 0.05 6.80
N LEU A 54 -0.09 0.97 5.88
CA LEU A 54 1.26 1.16 5.37
C LEU A 54 2.20 1.71 6.44
N ASP A 55 1.71 2.62 7.28
CA ASP A 55 2.50 3.15 8.38
C ASP A 55 2.91 2.04 9.35
N GLU A 56 2.00 1.12 9.65
CA GLU A 56 2.32 -0.02 10.51
C GLU A 56 3.43 -0.87 9.90
N LEU A 57 3.37 -1.10 8.59
CA LEU A 57 4.40 -1.87 7.90
C LEU A 57 5.75 -1.17 7.94
N CYS A 58 5.76 0.16 7.81
CA CYS A 58 7.01 0.92 7.81
C CYS A 58 7.72 0.85 9.16
N GLU A 59 7.00 0.55 10.23
CA GLU A 59 7.58 0.43 11.56
C GLU A 59 8.26 -0.92 11.81
N ASP A 60 8.02 -1.90 10.94
CA ASP A 60 8.60 -3.24 11.09
C ASP A 60 10.09 -3.20 10.78
N SER A 61 10.91 -3.56 11.77
CA SER A 61 12.37 -3.53 11.62
C SER A 61 12.90 -4.69 10.77
N ASN A 62 12.07 -5.70 10.50
CA ASN A 62 12.48 -6.86 9.71
C ASN A 62 12.32 -6.64 8.20
N ILE A 63 11.81 -5.49 7.80
CA ILE A 63 11.60 -5.18 6.39
C ILE A 63 12.90 -4.61 5.80
N PRO A 64 13.35 -5.11 4.63
CA PRO A 64 14.53 -4.55 3.96
C PRO A 64 14.35 -3.07 3.63
N ASN A 65 15.46 -2.34 3.58
CA ASN A 65 15.41 -0.90 3.28
C ASN A 65 14.78 -0.61 1.92
N TYR A 66 15.04 -1.46 0.94
CA TYR A 66 14.44 -1.31 -0.39
C TYR A 66 12.91 -1.37 -0.29
N THR A 67 12.40 -2.33 0.48
CA THR A 67 10.96 -2.47 0.67
C THR A 67 10.38 -1.26 1.38
N LYS A 68 11.06 -0.74 2.38
CA LYS A 68 10.62 0.47 3.07
C LYS A 68 10.51 1.66 2.13
N THR A 69 11.49 1.80 1.23
CA THR A 69 11.47 2.87 0.24
C THR A 69 10.23 2.76 -0.65
N GLN A 70 9.89 1.54 -1.06
CA GLN A 70 8.69 1.32 -1.88
C GLN A 70 7.42 1.61 -1.10
N LEU A 71 7.37 1.26 0.18
CA LEU A 71 6.22 1.56 1.01
C LEU A 71 6.04 3.07 1.17
N TRP A 72 7.13 3.81 1.38
CA TRP A 72 7.07 5.27 1.46
C TRP A 72 6.59 5.89 0.15
N ASN A 73 7.00 5.29 -0.98
CA ASN A 73 6.53 5.74 -2.29
C ASN A 73 5.01 5.57 -2.40
N LEU A 74 4.48 4.45 -1.91
CA LEU A 74 3.03 4.22 -1.87
C LEU A 74 2.33 5.24 -0.99
N VAL A 75 2.90 5.54 0.16
CA VAL A 75 2.34 6.54 1.07
C VAL A 75 2.23 7.89 0.36
N SER A 76 3.30 8.29 -0.32
CA SER A 76 3.31 9.57 -1.06
C SER A 76 2.25 9.59 -2.15
N LEU A 77 2.13 8.50 -2.89
CA LEU A 77 1.15 8.40 -3.97
C LEU A 77 -0.28 8.49 -3.43
N LEU A 78 -0.54 7.82 -2.31
CA LEU A 78 -1.87 7.85 -1.70
C LEU A 78 -2.18 9.23 -1.12
N GLU A 79 -1.21 9.87 -0.51
CA GLU A 79 -1.42 11.20 0.05
C GLU A 79 -1.73 12.22 -1.02
N SER A 80 -1.20 12.03 -2.22
CA SER A 80 -1.47 12.93 -3.34
C SER A 80 -2.91 12.84 -3.83
N LEU A 81 -3.64 11.79 -3.44
CA LEU A 81 -5.03 11.61 -3.81
C LEU A 81 -6.01 12.29 -2.86
N LYS A 82 -5.55 12.76 -1.74
CA LYS A 82 -6.41 13.42 -0.75
C LYS A 82 -6.93 14.77 -1.20
#